data_16e56497cab731d19c62f447212cae07
#
_entry.id   16e56497cab731d19c62f447212cae07
#
_cell.length_a   1.000
_cell.length_b   1.000
_cell.length_c   1.000
_cell.angle_alpha   90.00
_cell.angle_beta   90.00
_cell.angle_gamma   90.00
#
_symmetry.space_group_name_H-M   'P 1'
#
loop_
_entity.id
_entity.type
_entity.pdbx_description
1 polymer ?
#
loop_
_entity_poly.entity_id
_entity_poly.type
_entity_poly.pdbx_seq_one_letter_code
_entity_poly.pdbx_strand_id
1 'polypeptide(L)'
;LAHLHGFRKRDAETDYDKASTFDTALLFEFLRATQAGKVEKLKEISGDAFEARLVRRIDDEISRRGVIDCLRKGVDEGPVKFDLMYFRPVNAENTDVEAFFKANIFSVMRQVKFSQTTEQSIDAAIFVNGIPIVTTELKNELTGQNVYHAIRQYQNDRDPKEKLFTFKRCMVH
;
A
#
# COMPACT_ATOMS: atom_id res chain seq x y z
N LEU A 1 -3.31 -12.44 11.95
CA LEU A 1 -2.32 -11.35 11.74
C LEU A 1 -2.64 -10.14 12.61
N ALA A 2 -3.85 -9.56 12.49
CA ALA A 2 -4.20 -8.33 13.21
C ALA A 2 -4.03 -8.43 14.74
N HIS A 3 -4.47 -9.53 15.36
CA HIS A 3 -4.41 -9.70 16.83
C HIS A 3 -3.01 -10.09 17.35
N LEU A 4 -2.16 -10.69 16.52
CA LEU A 4 -0.87 -11.24 16.97
C LEU A 4 0.32 -10.35 16.60
N HIS A 5 0.19 -9.47 15.61
CA HIS A 5 1.34 -8.77 15.02
C HIS A 5 1.16 -7.25 14.86
N GLY A 6 0.15 -6.66 15.52
CA GLY A 6 -0.07 -5.21 15.46
C GLY A 6 -0.58 -4.68 14.12
N PHE A 7 -1.05 -5.54 13.21
CA PHE A 7 -1.66 -5.09 11.96
C PHE A 7 -3.04 -4.49 12.23
N ARG A 8 -3.33 -3.34 11.66
CA ARG A 8 -4.67 -2.76 11.67
C ARG A 8 -5.57 -3.52 10.68
N LYS A 9 -6.73 -3.99 11.15
CA LYS A 9 -7.75 -4.53 10.26
C LYS A 9 -8.47 -3.37 9.58
N ARG A 10 -8.59 -3.43 8.26
CA ARG A 10 -9.32 -2.44 7.44
C ARG A 10 -10.41 -3.14 6.64
N ASP A 11 -11.42 -2.37 6.27
CA ASP A 11 -12.54 -2.85 5.47
C ASP A 11 -12.26 -2.55 3.98
N ALA A 12 -12.30 -3.60 3.16
CA ALA A 12 -12.04 -3.45 1.73
C ALA A 12 -13.16 -2.74 0.96
N GLU A 13 -14.38 -2.65 1.51
CA GLU A 13 -15.49 -1.96 0.84
C GLU A 13 -15.45 -0.45 1.06
N THR A 14 -14.97 0.00 2.23
CA THR A 14 -14.98 1.42 2.61
C THR A 14 -13.61 2.08 2.54
N ASP A 15 -12.54 1.33 2.76
CA ASP A 15 -11.20 1.87 2.97
C ASP A 15 -10.26 1.67 1.77
N TYR A 16 -10.66 0.84 0.78
CA TYR A 16 -9.85 0.55 -0.39
C TYR A 16 -10.31 1.35 -1.61
N ASP A 17 -9.43 2.19 -2.13
CA ASP A 17 -9.64 2.85 -3.42
C ASP A 17 -9.16 1.96 -4.57
N LYS A 18 -10.10 1.42 -5.34
CA LYS A 18 -9.81 0.56 -6.49
C LYS A 18 -9.01 1.29 -7.58
N ALA A 19 -9.16 2.59 -7.72
CA ALA A 19 -8.53 3.36 -8.78
C ALA A 19 -7.02 3.52 -8.55
N SER A 20 -6.60 3.79 -7.32
CA SER A 20 -5.20 3.88 -6.92
C SER A 20 -4.65 2.56 -6.38
N THR A 21 -5.51 1.65 -5.92
CA THR A 21 -5.22 0.44 -5.13
C THR A 21 -4.73 0.73 -3.69
N PHE A 22 -4.95 1.94 -3.18
CA PHE A 22 -4.47 2.38 -1.87
C PHE A 22 -5.59 2.40 -0.81
N ASP A 23 -5.19 2.38 0.46
CA ASP A 23 -5.94 2.92 1.58
C ASP A 23 -5.48 4.37 1.78
N THR A 24 -6.15 5.29 1.12
CA THR A 24 -5.77 6.72 1.14
C THR A 24 -5.88 7.34 2.53
N ALA A 25 -6.81 6.86 3.36
CA ALA A 25 -6.97 7.35 4.73
C ALA A 25 -5.72 7.02 5.57
N LEU A 26 -5.22 5.79 5.52
CA LEU A 26 -3.98 5.41 6.22
C LEU A 26 -2.74 6.07 5.62
N LEU A 27 -2.71 6.29 4.31
CA LEU A 27 -1.62 7.02 3.67
C LEU A 27 -1.50 8.43 4.25
N PHE A 28 -2.60 9.18 4.30
CA PHE A 28 -2.58 10.54 4.84
C PHE A 28 -2.46 10.59 6.36
N GLU A 29 -2.96 9.58 7.08
CA GLU A 29 -2.68 9.46 8.53
C GLU A 29 -1.17 9.38 8.78
N PHE A 30 -0.48 8.49 8.07
CA PHE A 30 0.98 8.35 8.17
C PHE A 30 1.73 9.63 7.78
N LEU A 31 1.37 10.24 6.64
CA LEU A 31 2.04 11.45 6.16
C LEU A 31 1.86 12.63 7.12
N ARG A 32 0.67 12.81 7.69
CA ARG A 32 0.41 13.86 8.68
C ARG A 32 1.12 13.60 10.00
N ALA A 33 1.21 12.35 10.43
CA ALA A 33 1.92 11.99 11.66
C ALA A 33 3.44 12.20 11.57
N THR A 34 4.02 12.00 10.38
CA THR A 34 5.49 11.98 10.21
C THR A 34 6.04 13.17 9.43
N GLN A 35 5.22 13.84 8.62
CA GLN A 35 5.66 14.87 7.68
C GLN A 35 4.63 16.02 7.56
N ALA A 36 4.02 16.42 8.67
CA ALA A 36 2.96 17.43 8.70
C ALA A 36 3.33 18.73 7.94
N GLY A 37 4.54 19.26 8.15
CA GLY A 37 5.00 20.46 7.47
C GLY A 37 5.11 20.33 5.95
N LYS A 38 5.42 19.12 5.46
CA LYS A 38 5.45 18.84 4.01
C LYS A 38 4.03 18.77 3.44
N VAL A 39 3.09 18.20 4.20
CA VAL A 39 1.67 18.13 3.82
C VAL A 39 1.08 19.52 3.72
N GLU A 40 1.31 20.40 4.73
CA GLU A 40 0.83 21.77 4.71
C GLU A 40 1.44 22.56 3.54
N LYS A 41 2.74 22.44 3.32
CA LYS A 41 3.39 23.09 2.16
C LYS A 41 2.79 22.65 0.82
N LEU A 42 2.49 21.36 0.65
CA LEU A 42 1.85 20.89 -0.57
C LEU A 42 0.42 21.41 -0.70
N LYS A 43 -0.32 21.49 0.41
CA LYS A 43 -1.67 22.06 0.46
C LYS A 43 -1.68 23.55 0.09
N GLU A 44 -0.72 24.34 0.57
CA GLU A 44 -0.56 25.75 0.18
C GLU A 44 -0.34 25.91 -1.34
N ILE A 45 0.45 25.01 -1.95
CA ILE A 45 0.77 25.07 -3.38
C ILE A 45 -0.41 24.58 -4.25
N SER A 46 -1.13 23.55 -3.80
CA SER A 46 -2.09 22.82 -4.62
C SER A 46 -3.55 23.01 -4.23
N GLY A 47 -3.82 23.73 -3.14
CA GLY A 47 -5.16 23.92 -2.59
C GLY A 47 -5.81 22.60 -2.17
N ASP A 48 -7.13 22.51 -2.23
CA ASP A 48 -7.90 21.34 -1.77
C ASP A 48 -7.65 20.06 -2.58
N ALA A 49 -7.11 20.20 -3.78
CA ALA A 49 -6.79 19.05 -4.65
C ALA A 49 -5.48 18.34 -4.30
N PHE A 50 -4.76 18.76 -3.24
CA PHE A 50 -3.42 18.27 -2.93
C PHE A 50 -3.37 16.75 -2.66
N GLU A 51 -4.39 16.22 -1.99
CA GLU A 51 -4.45 14.77 -1.70
C GLU A 51 -4.59 13.95 -2.98
N ALA A 52 -5.54 14.30 -3.84
CA ALA A 52 -5.75 13.62 -5.11
C ALA A 52 -4.52 13.70 -6.02
N ARG A 53 -3.84 14.87 -6.06
CA ARG A 53 -2.59 15.04 -6.80
C ARG A 53 -1.47 14.15 -6.26
N LEU A 54 -1.28 14.11 -4.94
CA LEU A 54 -0.25 13.29 -4.32
C LEU A 54 -0.51 11.80 -4.53
N VAL A 55 -1.75 11.33 -4.34
CA VAL A 55 -2.16 9.95 -4.61
C VAL A 55 -1.83 9.57 -6.05
N ARG A 56 -2.24 10.39 -7.02
CA ARG A 56 -1.95 10.18 -8.43
C ARG A 56 -0.44 10.14 -8.69
N ARG A 57 0.31 11.06 -8.10
CA ARG A 57 1.77 11.10 -8.27
C ARG A 57 2.45 9.84 -7.72
N ILE A 58 2.05 9.36 -6.54
CA ILE A 58 2.56 8.11 -5.95
C ILE A 58 2.21 6.93 -6.87
N ASP A 59 0.98 6.88 -7.38
CA ASP A 59 0.52 5.84 -8.29
C ASP A 59 1.35 5.79 -9.59
N ASP A 60 1.58 6.95 -10.22
CA ASP A 60 2.39 7.09 -11.43
C ASP A 60 3.85 6.66 -11.17
N GLU A 61 4.44 7.06 -10.03
CA GLU A 61 5.79 6.69 -9.67
C GLU A 61 5.93 5.18 -9.37
N ILE A 62 4.97 4.58 -8.69
CA ILE A 62 4.95 3.12 -8.48
C ILE A 62 4.85 2.39 -9.82
N SER A 63 4.00 2.85 -10.72
CA SER A 63 3.87 2.26 -12.06
C SER A 63 5.17 2.38 -12.87
N ARG A 64 5.92 3.48 -12.72
CA ARG A 64 7.17 3.74 -13.44
C ARG A 64 8.35 2.95 -12.87
N ARG A 65 8.59 3.00 -11.58
CA ARG A 65 9.82 2.47 -10.96
C ARG A 65 9.59 1.37 -9.91
N GLY A 66 8.35 1.09 -9.59
CA GLY A 66 7.95 0.01 -8.69
C GLY A 66 7.83 0.44 -7.23
N VAL A 67 7.00 -0.32 -6.49
CA VAL A 67 6.68 -0.04 -5.09
C VAL A 67 7.92 -0.04 -4.18
N ILE A 68 8.84 -0.99 -4.38
CA ILE A 68 10.05 -1.11 -3.54
C ILE A 68 10.92 0.16 -3.66
N ASP A 69 11.14 0.65 -4.88
CA ASP A 69 11.94 1.85 -5.08
C ASP A 69 11.26 3.10 -4.49
N CYS A 70 9.93 3.21 -4.65
CA CYS A 70 9.15 4.30 -4.06
C CYS A 70 9.17 4.28 -2.53
N LEU A 71 9.03 3.12 -1.89
CA LEU A 71 9.12 2.99 -0.43
C LEU A 71 10.52 3.32 0.10
N ARG A 72 11.58 3.01 -0.66
CA ARG A 72 12.98 3.27 -0.26
C ARG A 72 13.44 4.70 -0.49
N LYS A 73 13.00 5.34 -1.55
CA LYS A 73 13.51 6.65 -1.98
C LYS A 73 12.50 7.78 -1.84
N GLY A 74 11.24 7.44 -1.50
CA GLY A 74 10.17 8.43 -1.46
C GLY A 74 9.71 8.86 -2.85
N VAL A 75 8.84 9.86 -2.89
CA VAL A 75 8.25 10.44 -4.11
C VAL A 75 8.28 11.96 -4.02
N ASP A 76 8.65 12.61 -5.12
CA ASP A 76 8.63 14.06 -5.23
C ASP A 76 7.31 14.51 -5.88
N GLU A 77 6.60 15.45 -5.23
CA GLU A 77 5.48 16.19 -5.82
C GLU A 77 5.79 17.68 -5.79
N GLY A 78 6.11 18.21 -6.95
CA GLY A 78 6.63 19.57 -7.07
C GLY A 78 7.92 19.75 -6.26
N PRO A 79 8.00 20.79 -5.41
CA PRO A 79 9.19 21.04 -4.57
C PRO A 79 9.20 20.26 -3.25
N VAL A 80 8.27 19.31 -3.06
CA VAL A 80 8.10 18.57 -1.80
C VAL A 80 8.41 17.10 -2.01
N LYS A 81 9.34 16.57 -1.21
CA LYS A 81 9.65 15.14 -1.20
C LYS A 81 8.97 14.45 -0.02
N PHE A 82 8.20 13.41 -0.30
CA PHE A 82 7.53 12.57 0.68
C PHE A 82 8.23 11.23 0.84
N ASP A 83 8.51 10.85 2.08
CA ASP A 83 8.95 9.51 2.43
C ASP A 83 7.69 8.64 2.62
N LEU A 84 7.64 7.49 1.94
CA LEU A 84 6.46 6.60 1.98
C LEU A 84 6.58 5.50 3.04
N MET A 85 7.78 5.29 3.56
CA MET A 85 8.07 4.34 4.63
C MET A 85 9.37 4.73 5.34
N TYR A 86 9.46 4.50 6.64
CA TYR A 86 10.71 4.61 7.39
C TYR A 86 11.23 3.23 7.75
N PHE A 87 12.48 2.97 7.42
CA PHE A 87 13.16 1.72 7.72
C PHE A 87 13.74 1.74 9.13
N ARG A 88 13.91 0.56 9.70
CA ARG A 88 14.53 0.43 11.03
C ARG A 88 15.94 1.01 10.99
N PRO A 89 16.30 1.92 11.92
CA PRO A 89 17.67 2.45 11.99
C PRO A 89 18.67 1.34 12.32
N VAL A 90 19.84 1.41 11.72
CA VAL A 90 20.92 0.46 11.98
C VAL A 90 21.52 0.69 13.39
N ASN A 91 21.54 1.95 13.85
CA ASN A 91 22.04 2.34 15.16
C ASN A 91 20.89 2.88 16.02
N ALA A 92 20.75 2.34 17.24
CA ALA A 92 19.70 2.69 18.19
C ALA A 92 19.85 4.09 18.84
N GLU A 93 20.88 4.84 18.50
CA GLU A 93 21.19 6.13 19.15
C GLU A 93 20.33 7.31 18.66
N ASN A 94 19.64 7.15 17.52
CA ASN A 94 18.80 8.21 16.97
C ASN A 94 17.32 7.96 17.29
N THR A 95 16.86 8.55 18.39
CA THR A 95 15.49 8.42 18.91
C THR A 95 14.43 8.90 17.92
N ASP A 96 14.72 9.91 17.11
CA ASP A 96 13.78 10.47 16.14
C ASP A 96 13.52 9.50 14.98
N VAL A 97 14.59 8.83 14.49
CA VAL A 97 14.46 7.83 13.43
C VAL A 97 13.69 6.60 13.92
N GLU A 98 13.88 6.21 15.18
CA GLU A 98 13.11 5.12 15.80
C GLU A 98 11.63 5.49 15.93
N ALA A 99 11.32 6.74 16.30
CA ALA A 99 9.94 7.22 16.37
C ALA A 99 9.26 7.18 14.99
N PHE A 100 9.93 7.63 13.94
CA PHE A 100 9.41 7.55 12.57
C PHE A 100 9.24 6.10 12.10
N PHE A 101 10.18 5.20 12.43
CA PHE A 101 10.01 3.78 12.11
C PHE A 101 8.79 3.17 12.79
N LYS A 102 8.55 3.50 14.06
CA LYS A 102 7.37 3.05 14.81
C LYS A 102 6.06 3.66 14.32
N ALA A 103 6.12 4.80 13.63
CA ALA A 103 4.95 5.44 13.04
C ALA A 103 4.46 4.76 11.75
N ASN A 104 5.22 3.80 11.18
CA ASN A 104 4.70 3.02 10.06
C ASN A 104 3.44 2.25 10.46
N ILE A 105 2.45 2.28 9.59
CA ILE A 105 1.16 1.63 9.77
C ILE A 105 1.09 0.39 8.89
N PHE A 106 1.08 -0.79 9.50
CA PHE A 106 0.80 -2.03 8.80
C PHE A 106 -0.68 -2.36 8.90
N SER A 107 -1.30 -2.70 7.79
CA SER A 107 -2.71 -3.06 7.78
C SER A 107 -3.00 -4.26 6.88
N VAL A 108 -4.16 -4.88 7.10
CA VAL A 108 -4.64 -6.02 6.32
C VAL A 108 -6.10 -5.81 5.97
N MET A 109 -6.43 -6.04 4.71
CA MET A 109 -7.79 -6.13 4.19
C MET A 109 -8.08 -7.54 3.71
N ARG A 110 -9.33 -7.98 3.86
CA ARG A 110 -9.81 -9.26 3.34
C ARG A 110 -10.80 -9.03 2.23
N GLN A 111 -10.91 -10.00 1.30
CA GLN A 111 -11.84 -9.97 0.18
C GLN A 111 -11.75 -8.66 -0.62
N VAL A 112 -10.51 -8.33 -1.00
CA VAL A 112 -10.24 -7.07 -1.71
C VAL A 112 -10.69 -7.17 -3.16
N LYS A 113 -11.74 -6.45 -3.51
CA LYS A 113 -12.23 -6.33 -4.88
C LYS A 113 -11.29 -5.45 -5.69
N PHE A 114 -10.41 -6.05 -6.45
CA PHE A 114 -9.31 -5.36 -7.15
C PHE A 114 -9.70 -4.81 -8.52
N SER A 115 -10.70 -5.40 -9.17
CA SER A 115 -11.10 -5.00 -10.53
C SER A 115 -12.07 -3.81 -10.48
N GLN A 116 -11.90 -2.89 -11.43
CA GLN A 116 -12.85 -1.81 -11.66
C GLN A 116 -14.06 -2.25 -12.50
N THR A 117 -13.94 -3.39 -13.19
CA THR A 117 -14.95 -3.88 -14.15
C THR A 117 -15.65 -5.14 -13.72
N THR A 118 -15.11 -5.88 -12.77
CA THR A 118 -15.66 -7.14 -12.27
C THR A 118 -15.74 -7.15 -10.74
N GLU A 119 -16.51 -8.10 -10.19
CA GLU A 119 -16.61 -8.31 -8.75
C GLU A 119 -15.53 -9.29 -8.20
N GLN A 120 -14.50 -9.57 -8.99
CA GLN A 120 -13.42 -10.44 -8.56
C GLN A 120 -12.66 -9.86 -7.36
N SER A 121 -12.36 -10.71 -6.40
CA SER A 121 -11.60 -10.36 -5.20
C SER A 121 -10.43 -11.30 -4.97
N ILE A 122 -9.46 -10.84 -4.19
CA ILE A 122 -8.42 -11.67 -3.58
C ILE A 122 -8.75 -11.86 -2.09
N ASP A 123 -8.29 -12.97 -1.52
CA ASP A 123 -8.63 -13.30 -0.13
C ASP A 123 -8.07 -12.30 0.88
N ALA A 124 -6.84 -11.84 0.68
CA ALA A 124 -6.29 -10.77 1.52
C ALA A 124 -5.19 -9.97 0.81
N ALA A 125 -5.03 -8.73 1.24
CA ALA A 125 -3.89 -7.88 0.91
C ALA A 125 -3.30 -7.26 2.17
N ILE A 126 -1.97 -7.11 2.20
CA ILE A 126 -1.22 -6.45 3.26
C ILE A 126 -0.71 -5.12 2.73
N PHE A 127 -0.84 -4.10 3.55
CA PHE A 127 -0.45 -2.73 3.23
C PHE A 127 0.58 -2.20 4.23
N VAL A 128 1.43 -1.32 3.76
CA VAL A 128 2.25 -0.43 4.59
C VAL A 128 1.88 1.01 4.27
N ASN A 129 1.52 1.77 5.29
CA ASN A 129 1.13 3.18 5.16
C ASN A 129 0.09 3.41 4.05
N GLY A 130 -0.90 2.48 3.93
CA GLY A 130 -1.94 2.53 2.91
C GLY A 130 -1.54 2.05 1.51
N ILE A 131 -0.29 1.65 1.28
CA ILE A 131 0.21 1.15 -0.01
C ILE A 131 0.26 -0.38 0.01
N PRO A 132 -0.35 -1.09 -0.95
CA PRO A 132 -0.35 -2.55 -0.98
C PRO A 132 1.06 -3.08 -1.26
N ILE A 133 1.48 -4.09 -0.48
CA ILE A 133 2.80 -4.71 -0.63
C ILE A 133 2.74 -6.22 -0.87
N VAL A 134 1.69 -6.88 -0.40
CA VAL A 134 1.50 -8.33 -0.57
C VAL A 134 0.04 -8.60 -0.89
N THR A 135 -0.21 -9.46 -1.86
CA THR A 135 -1.52 -10.08 -2.09
C THR A 135 -1.44 -11.58 -1.81
N THR A 136 -2.53 -12.18 -1.35
CA THR A 136 -2.53 -13.60 -1.01
C THR A 136 -3.88 -14.25 -1.28
N GLU A 137 -3.82 -15.50 -1.74
CA GLU A 137 -4.94 -16.43 -1.86
C GLU A 137 -4.79 -17.50 -0.78
N LEU A 138 -5.81 -17.66 0.04
CA LEU A 138 -5.82 -18.65 1.11
C LEU A 138 -6.41 -19.96 0.57
N LYS A 139 -5.69 -21.05 0.69
CA LYS A 139 -6.16 -22.38 0.29
C LYS A 139 -6.40 -23.23 1.53
N ASN A 140 -7.53 -23.94 1.51
CA ASN A 140 -7.89 -24.85 2.60
C ASN A 140 -7.53 -26.28 2.20
N GLU A 141 -6.62 -26.91 2.91
CA GLU A 141 -6.18 -28.29 2.68
C GLU A 141 -7.35 -29.29 2.81
N LEU A 142 -8.35 -28.99 3.66
CA LEU A 142 -9.52 -29.84 3.84
C LEU A 142 -10.41 -29.95 2.58
N THR A 143 -10.27 -29.00 1.65
CA THR A 143 -11.00 -29.00 0.37
C THR A 143 -10.19 -29.58 -0.79
N GLY A 144 -9.00 -30.17 -0.50
CA GLY A 144 -8.08 -30.70 -1.52
C GLY A 144 -7.36 -29.60 -2.31
N GLN A 145 -7.49 -28.34 -1.92
CA GLN A 145 -6.76 -27.23 -2.55
C GLN A 145 -5.40 -27.06 -1.89
N ASN A 146 -4.39 -26.77 -2.70
CA ASN A 146 -3.01 -26.59 -2.25
C ASN A 146 -2.35 -25.39 -2.91
N VAL A 147 -1.09 -25.14 -2.58
CA VAL A 147 -0.26 -24.04 -3.12
C VAL A 147 -0.26 -24.01 -4.65
N TYR A 148 -0.26 -25.17 -5.34
CA TYR A 148 -0.30 -25.20 -6.81
C TYR A 148 -1.58 -24.62 -7.39
N HIS A 149 -2.71 -24.76 -6.69
CA HIS A 149 -3.96 -24.12 -7.10
C HIS A 149 -3.90 -22.61 -6.94
N ALA A 150 -3.27 -22.09 -5.87
CA ALA A 150 -3.04 -20.66 -5.72
C ALA A 150 -2.14 -20.11 -6.82
N ILE A 151 -1.02 -20.78 -7.12
CA ILE A 151 -0.11 -20.39 -8.19
C ILE A 151 -0.83 -20.35 -9.55
N ARG A 152 -1.61 -21.38 -9.88
CA ARG A 152 -2.40 -21.40 -11.12
C ARG A 152 -3.43 -20.29 -11.19
N GLN A 153 -4.05 -19.94 -10.07
CA GLN A 153 -5.03 -18.87 -9.99
C GLN A 153 -4.38 -17.52 -10.33
N TYR A 154 -3.19 -17.23 -9.79
CA TYR A 154 -2.46 -16.02 -10.16
C TYR A 154 -1.98 -16.04 -11.63
N GLN A 155 -1.56 -17.20 -12.14
CA GLN A 155 -1.04 -17.32 -13.52
C GLN A 155 -2.13 -17.27 -14.60
N ASN A 156 -3.31 -17.84 -14.33
CA ASN A 156 -4.32 -18.07 -15.36
C ASN A 156 -5.60 -17.27 -15.16
N ASP A 157 -6.00 -17.01 -13.89
CA ASP A 157 -7.31 -16.44 -13.59
C ASP A 157 -7.22 -14.95 -13.22
N ARG A 158 -6.01 -14.42 -12.96
CA ARG A 158 -5.79 -13.02 -12.65
C ARG A 158 -5.28 -12.29 -13.88
N ASP A 159 -6.04 -11.29 -14.33
CA ASP A 159 -5.60 -10.45 -15.46
C ASP A 159 -4.41 -9.58 -15.03
N PRO A 160 -3.24 -9.72 -15.65
CA PRO A 160 -2.06 -8.91 -15.33
C PRO A 160 -2.24 -7.43 -15.71
N LYS A 161 -3.31 -7.07 -16.42
CA LYS A 161 -3.67 -5.68 -16.71
C LYS A 161 -4.40 -5.01 -15.56
N GLU A 162 -4.98 -5.79 -14.64
CA GLU A 162 -5.57 -5.22 -13.43
C GLU A 162 -4.49 -4.54 -12.60
N LYS A 163 -4.73 -3.31 -12.18
CA LYS A 163 -3.72 -2.44 -11.56
C LYS A 163 -2.98 -3.12 -10.40
N LEU A 164 -3.69 -3.83 -9.53
CA LEU A 164 -3.11 -4.50 -8.37
C LEU A 164 -2.08 -5.58 -8.76
N PHE A 165 -2.22 -6.20 -9.94
CA PHE A 165 -1.35 -7.27 -10.45
C PHE A 165 -0.33 -6.79 -11.48
N THR A 166 -0.32 -5.51 -11.83
CA THR A 166 0.71 -4.98 -12.73
C THR A 166 2.10 -5.18 -12.14
N PHE A 167 3.06 -5.45 -13.02
CA PHE A 167 4.45 -5.68 -12.63
C PHE A 167 4.99 -4.58 -11.72
N LYS A 168 5.63 -4.95 -10.62
CA LYS A 168 6.20 -4.07 -9.58
C LYS A 168 5.17 -3.34 -8.70
N ARG A 169 3.87 -3.57 -8.85
CA ARG A 169 2.84 -2.92 -8.02
C ARG A 169 2.86 -3.40 -6.58
N CYS A 170 3.00 -4.71 -6.39
CA CYS A 170 3.23 -5.35 -5.11
C CYS A 170 4.62 -6.00 -5.08
N MET A 171 5.11 -6.31 -3.88
CA MET A 171 6.37 -7.05 -3.71
C MET A 171 6.19 -8.54 -3.96
N VAL A 172 5.02 -9.07 -3.54
CA VAL A 172 4.69 -10.50 -3.56
C VAL A 172 3.21 -10.67 -3.91
N HIS A 173 2.94 -11.70 -4.69
CA HIS A 173 1.61 -12.23 -4.98
C HIS A 173 1.53 -13.69 -4.57
#